data_32e5c4b2ff2455937c7654a0dbb4208b
#
_entry.id   32e5c4b2ff2455937c7654a0dbb4208b
#
_cell.length_a   1.000
_cell.length_b   1.000
_cell.length_c   1.000
_cell.angle_alpha   90.00
_cell.angle_beta   90.00
_cell.angle_gamma   90.00
#
_symmetry.space_group_name_H-M   'P 1'
#
loop_
_entity.id
_entity.type
_entity.pdbx_description
1 polymer ?
#
loop_
_entity_poly.entity_id
_entity_poly.type
_entity_poly.pdbx_seq_one_letter_code
_entity_poly.pdbx_strand_id
1 'polypeptide(L)' 'MHRFTLPDMSCGHCVAAITEALKAADAQARIEIDREARTAQVDSTLPREALAATLTEAGYPPAPASSAA' A
#
# COMPACT_ATOMS: atom_id res chain seq x y z
N MET A 1 5.82 0.85 11.11
CA MET A 1 5.30 0.15 9.93
C MET A 1 3.85 0.57 9.71
N HIS A 2 3.51 0.90 8.48
CA HIS A 2 2.15 1.32 8.13
C HIS A 2 1.41 0.18 7.48
N ARG A 3 0.14 0.04 7.84
CA ARG A 3 -0.71 -1.00 7.29
C ARG A 3 -1.89 -0.36 6.56
N PHE A 4 -2.13 -0.82 5.35
CA PHE A 4 -3.22 -0.31 4.52
C PHE A 4 -4.12 -1.47 4.10
N THR A 5 -5.42 -1.25 4.15
CA THR A 5 -6.37 -2.18 3.58
C THR A 5 -6.70 -1.72 2.16
N LEU A 6 -6.52 -2.60 1.21
CA LEU A 6 -6.69 -2.29 -0.21
C LEU A 6 -7.79 -3.17 -0.80
N PRO A 7 -9.05 -2.77 -0.67
CA PRO A 7 -10.16 -3.63 -1.10
C PRO A 7 -10.17 -3.94 -2.59
N ASP A 8 -9.54 -3.10 -3.39
CA ASP A 8 -9.47 -3.32 -4.84
C ASP A 8 -8.32 -4.22 -5.26
N MET A 9 -7.47 -4.63 -4.33
CA MET A 9 -6.36 -5.52 -4.62
C MET A 9 -6.85 -6.96 -4.65
N SER A 10 -6.96 -7.52 -5.84
CA SER A 10 -7.52 -8.86 -5.99
C SER A 10 -6.71 -9.80 -6.88
N CYS A 11 -5.62 -9.35 -7.46
CA CYS A 11 -4.84 -10.19 -8.37
C CYS A 11 -3.34 -9.92 -8.26
N GLY A 12 -2.55 -10.80 -8.88
CA GLY A 12 -1.10 -10.65 -8.84
C GLY A 12 -0.58 -9.38 -9.52
N HIS A 13 -1.26 -8.92 -10.55
CA HIS A 13 -0.89 -7.67 -11.21
C HIS A 13 -1.05 -6.48 -10.27
N CYS A 14 -2.06 -6.51 -9.44
CA CYS A 14 -2.30 -5.46 -8.45
C CYS A 14 -1.16 -5.42 -7.44
N VAL A 15 -0.72 -6.58 -6.98
CA VAL A 15 0.40 -6.67 -6.03
C VAL A 15 1.65 -6.05 -6.63
N ALA A 16 1.96 -6.38 -7.88
CA ALA A 16 3.15 -5.85 -8.54
C ALA A 16 3.05 -4.34 -8.72
N ALA A 17 1.89 -3.84 -9.14
CA ALA A 17 1.69 -2.41 -9.35
C ALA A 17 1.84 -1.62 -8.04
N ILE A 18 1.26 -2.15 -6.97
CA ILE A 18 1.34 -1.51 -5.65
C ILE A 18 2.80 -1.49 -5.17
N THR A 19 3.49 -2.62 -5.30
CA THR A 19 4.89 -2.71 -4.89
C THR A 19 5.75 -1.73 -5.67
N GLU A 20 5.58 -1.66 -6.97
CA GLU A 20 6.34 -0.73 -7.80
C GLU A 20 6.07 0.72 -7.45
N ALA A 21 4.81 1.06 -7.22
CA ALA A 21 4.44 2.42 -6.87
C ALA A 21 5.07 2.84 -5.54
N LEU A 22 5.02 1.96 -4.55
CA LEU A 22 5.60 2.25 -3.24
C LEU A 22 7.12 2.35 -3.31
N LYS A 23 7.76 1.49 -4.08
CA LYS A 23 9.21 1.56 -4.25
C LYS A 23 9.66 2.76 -5.06
N ALA A 24 8.83 3.25 -5.96
CA ALA A 24 9.12 4.48 -6.67
C ALA A 24 9.09 5.68 -5.73
N ALA A 25 8.23 5.63 -4.71
CA ALA A 25 8.17 6.69 -3.71
C ALA A 25 9.32 6.59 -2.71
N ASP A 26 9.71 5.37 -2.33
CA ASP A 26 10.83 5.13 -1.42
C ASP A 26 11.49 3.79 -1.78
N ALA A 27 12.65 3.88 -2.42
CA ALA A 27 13.36 2.70 -2.89
C ALA A 27 13.80 1.77 -1.78
N GLN A 28 13.91 2.27 -0.56
CA GLN A 28 14.33 1.49 0.59
C GLN A 28 13.17 0.95 1.41
N ALA A 29 11.95 1.22 1.00
CA ALA A 29 10.79 0.77 1.73
C ALA A 29 10.69 -0.76 1.70
N ARG A 30 10.29 -1.32 2.84
CA ARG A 30 9.95 -2.73 2.94
C ARG A 30 8.46 -2.89 2.77
N ILE A 31 8.08 -3.75 1.86
CA ILE A 31 6.68 -3.90 1.50
C ILE A 31 6.31 -5.36 1.61
N GLU A 32 5.26 -5.63 2.39
CA GLU A 32 4.68 -6.95 2.50
C GLU A 32 3.21 -6.87 2.14
N ILE A 33 2.79 -7.69 1.22
CA ILE A 33 1.42 -7.68 0.73
C ILE A 33 0.76 -9.01 1.01
N ASP A 34 -0.41 -8.96 1.64
CA ASP A 34 -1.23 -10.13 1.90
C ASP A 34 -2.47 -10.06 1.01
N ARG A 35 -2.49 -10.89 -0.01
CA ARG A 35 -3.59 -10.92 -0.98
C ARG A 35 -4.89 -11.42 -0.37
N GLU A 36 -4.80 -12.38 0.52
CA GLU A 36 -5.99 -12.92 1.17
C GLU A 36 -6.68 -11.91 2.06
N ALA A 37 -5.89 -11.19 2.84
CA ALA A 37 -6.40 -10.14 3.70
C ALA A 37 -6.59 -8.82 2.99
N ARG A 38 -6.09 -8.70 1.76
CA ARG A 38 -6.11 -7.47 0.96
C ARG A 38 -5.46 -6.31 1.71
N THR A 39 -4.33 -6.60 2.33
CA THR A 39 -3.58 -5.59 3.08
C THR A 39 -2.17 -5.46 2.55
N ALA A 40 -1.62 -4.26 2.74
CA ALA A 40 -0.22 -3.99 2.43
C ALA A 40 0.42 -3.38 3.67
N GLN A 41 1.57 -3.92 4.06
CA GLN A 41 2.35 -3.36 5.14
C GLN A 41 3.59 -2.72 4.55
N VAL A 42 3.83 -1.47 4.91
CA VAL A 42 4.93 -0.69 4.36
C VAL A 42 5.77 -0.13 5.50
N ASP A 43 7.04 -0.50 5.51
CA ASP A 43 8.00 0.04 6.45
C ASP A 43 8.86 1.05 5.71
N SER A 44 8.58 2.33 5.92
CA SER A 44 9.20 3.43 5.19
C SER A 44 9.36 4.63 6.10
N THR A 45 10.30 5.50 5.74
CA THR A 45 10.47 6.77 6.43
C THR A 45 9.44 7.81 6.00
N LEU A 46 8.70 7.54 4.93
CA LEU A 46 7.66 8.45 4.47
C LEU A 46 6.47 8.43 5.43
N PRO A 47 5.77 9.57 5.56
CA PRO A 47 4.57 9.60 6.37
C PRO A 47 3.45 8.80 5.73
N ARG A 48 2.51 8.35 6.57
CA ARG A 48 1.38 7.57 6.11
C ARG A 48 0.61 8.26 4.98
N GLU A 49 0.46 9.57 5.07
CA GLU A 49 -0.25 10.32 4.05
C GLU A 49 0.41 10.23 2.67
N ALA A 50 1.73 10.27 2.64
CA ALA A 50 2.46 10.17 1.39
C ALA A 50 2.29 8.77 0.79
N LEU A 51 2.33 7.74 1.62
CA LEU A 51 2.12 6.37 1.16
C LEU A 51 0.69 6.17 0.66
N ALA A 52 -0.28 6.71 1.38
CA ALA A 52 -1.68 6.61 0.97
C ALA A 52 -1.92 7.32 -0.37
N ALA A 53 -1.30 8.50 -0.57
CA ALA A 53 -1.40 9.21 -1.83
C ALA A 53 -0.78 8.40 -2.97
N THR A 54 0.34 7.76 -2.72
CA THR A 54 1.00 6.91 -3.71
C THR A 54 0.09 5.76 -4.14
N LEU A 55 -0.54 5.12 -3.17
CA LEU A 55 -1.47 4.02 -3.46
C LEU A 55 -2.68 4.50 -4.25
N THR A 56 -3.22 5.65 -3.89
CA THR A 56 -4.35 6.24 -4.59
C THR A 56 -4.00 6.56 -6.03
N GLU A 57 -2.83 7.11 -6.27
CA GLU A 57 -2.36 7.41 -7.62
C GLU A 57 -2.15 6.15 -8.45
N ALA A 58 -1.78 5.07 -7.82
CA ALA A 58 -1.60 3.80 -8.51
C ALA A 58 -2.95 3.14 -8.86
N GLY A 59 -4.05 3.68 -8.36
CA GLY A 59 -5.38 3.13 -8.62
C GLY A 59 -5.89 2.21 -7.53
N TYR A 60 -5.22 2.19 -6.37
CA TYR A 60 -5.59 1.32 -5.26
C TYR A 60 -5.72 2.12 -3.97
N PRO A 61 -6.73 2.98 -3.87
CA PRO A 61 -6.88 3.80 -2.68
C PRO A 61 -7.13 2.92 -1.44
N PRO A 62 -6.42 3.19 -0.36
CA PRO A 62 -6.62 2.42 0.86
C PRO A 62 -7.96 2.73 1.51
N ALA A 63 -8.53 1.75 2.18
CA ALA A 63 -9.79 1.94 2.88
C ALA A 63 -9.59 2.86 4.08
N PRO A 64 -10.42 3.89 4.25
CA PRO A 64 -10.23 4.84 5.33
C PRO A 64 -10.46 4.24 6.72
N ALA A 65 -11.27 3.22 6.79
CA ALA A 65 -11.61 2.62 8.08
C ALA A 65 -10.42 2.03 8.81
N SER A 66 -9.42 1.57 8.07
CA SER A 66 -8.24 0.95 8.68
C SER A 66 -7.45 1.92 9.53
N SER A 67 -7.55 3.20 9.26
CA SER A 67 -6.80 4.20 9.98
C SER A 67 -7.42 4.57 11.31
N ALA A 68 -8.63 4.16 11.55
CA ALA A 68 -9.33 4.51 12.78
C ALA A 68 -8.83 3.73 13.99
N ALA A 69 -8.14 2.66 13.73
CA ALA A 69 -7.65 1.83 14.83
C ALA A 69 -6.54 2.49 15.63
#